data_e8c56dbe777db557cdcd528e8ebc9298
#
_entry.id   e8c56dbe777db557cdcd528e8ebc9298
#
_cell.length_a   1.000
_cell.length_b   1.000
_cell.length_c   1.000
_cell.angle_alpha   90.00
_cell.angle_beta   90.00
_cell.angle_gamma   90.00
#
_symmetry.space_group_name_H-M   'P 1'
#
loop_
_entity.id
_entity.type
_entity.pdbx_description
1 polymer ?
#
loop_
_entity_poly.entity_id
_entity_poly.type
_entity_poly.pdbx_seq_one_letter_code
_entity_poly.pdbx_strand_id
1 'polypeptide(L)'
;MPFPLSMTATMTKYLLARKLRGEDKFPLVMMLEPLHACNLTCTGCGRIREYAQTIKEKLSVQECLDAVDECGAPIVSLCGGEPMIYPDIGKLVRGILRRRKNIYLCTNGMFIQKRLHEFRPTSRFSMNMPFVQR
;
A
#
# COMPACT_ATOMS: atom_id res chain seq x y z
N MET A 1 15.12 -7.58 3.78
CA MET A 1 15.06 -7.87 2.33
C MET A 1 15.69 -6.70 1.58
N PRO A 2 16.57 -6.96 0.60
CA PRO A 2 17.09 -5.86 -0.22
C PRO A 2 15.96 -5.27 -1.07
N PHE A 3 15.93 -3.96 -1.18
CA PHE A 3 14.99 -3.27 -2.08
C PHE A 3 15.25 -3.69 -3.53
N PRO A 4 14.20 -3.97 -4.32
CA PRO A 4 14.37 -4.24 -5.73
C PRO A 4 15.12 -3.10 -6.43
N LEU A 5 16.09 -3.42 -7.29
CA LEU A 5 16.88 -2.42 -8.04
C LEU A 5 16.00 -1.42 -8.79
N SER A 6 14.85 -1.87 -9.32
CA SER A 6 13.87 -1.02 -9.99
C SER A 6 13.28 0.05 -9.06
N MET A 7 13.07 -0.28 -7.80
CA MET A 7 12.56 0.66 -6.80
C MET A 7 13.64 1.66 -6.40
N THR A 8 14.88 1.20 -6.19
CA THR A 8 16.01 2.08 -5.93
C THR A 8 16.20 3.09 -7.06
N ALA A 9 16.19 2.63 -8.31
CA ALA A 9 16.29 3.51 -9.48
C ALA A 9 15.14 4.52 -9.55
N THR A 10 13.90 4.10 -9.27
CA THR A 10 12.73 5.00 -9.24
C THR A 10 12.89 6.07 -8.15
N MET A 11 13.33 5.67 -6.96
CA MET A 11 13.55 6.61 -5.85
C MET A 11 14.67 7.60 -6.16
N THR A 12 15.80 7.13 -6.66
CA THR A 12 16.93 8.01 -7.04
C THR A 12 16.50 9.05 -8.07
N LYS A 13 15.79 8.61 -9.11
CA LYS A 13 15.25 9.50 -10.13
C LYS A 13 14.29 10.55 -9.57
N TYR A 14 13.39 10.10 -8.69
CA TYR A 14 12.42 10.97 -8.04
C TYR A 14 13.11 12.03 -7.17
N LEU A 15 14.03 11.60 -6.30
CA LEU A 15 14.78 12.50 -5.40
C LEU A 15 15.59 13.53 -6.19
N LEU A 16 16.28 13.08 -7.24
CA LEU A 16 17.06 13.97 -8.09
C LEU A 16 16.17 15.01 -8.79
N ALA A 17 15.03 14.60 -9.34
CA ALA A 17 14.09 15.50 -9.98
C ALA A 17 13.53 16.56 -9.03
N ARG A 18 13.21 16.17 -7.76
CA ARG A 18 12.73 17.11 -6.73
C ARG A 18 13.82 18.10 -6.34
N LYS A 19 15.04 17.61 -6.12
CA LYS A 19 16.19 18.47 -5.79
C LYS A 19 16.51 19.47 -6.90
N LEU A 20 16.46 19.05 -8.18
CA LEU A 20 16.70 19.94 -9.31
C LEU A 20 15.61 21.01 -9.46
N ARG A 21 14.40 20.77 -8.95
CA ARG A 21 13.29 21.74 -8.90
C ARG A 21 13.36 22.68 -7.70
N GLY A 22 14.33 22.48 -6.78
CA GLY A 22 14.42 23.28 -5.55
C GLY A 22 13.33 22.96 -4.53
N GLU A 23 12.71 21.77 -4.62
CA GLU A 23 11.68 21.37 -3.68
C GLU A 23 12.31 20.75 -2.44
N ASP A 24 12.13 21.39 -1.28
CA ASP A 24 12.70 20.92 -0.01
C ASP A 24 11.79 19.93 0.74
N LYS A 25 10.49 19.94 0.43
CA LYS A 25 9.49 19.06 1.07
C LYS A 25 8.66 18.36 0.01
N PHE A 26 8.69 17.03 0.04
CA PHE A 26 7.93 16.19 -0.89
C PHE A 26 7.69 14.79 -0.28
N PRO A 27 6.58 14.14 -0.61
CA PRO A 27 6.25 12.82 -0.08
C PRO A 27 7.13 11.73 -0.71
N LEU A 28 7.64 10.81 0.09
CA LEU A 28 8.41 9.65 -0.37
C LEU A 28 7.55 8.39 -0.46
N VAL A 29 6.73 8.20 0.55
CA VAL A 29 5.84 7.04 0.68
C VAL A 29 4.47 7.54 1.11
N MET A 30 3.43 7.11 0.43
CA MET A 30 2.06 7.26 0.85
C MET A 30 1.62 5.99 1.57
N MET A 31 1.10 6.11 2.77
CA MET A 31 0.39 5.03 3.44
C MET A 31 -1.09 5.14 3.09
N LEU A 32 -1.60 4.13 2.39
CA LEU A 32 -2.98 4.07 1.96
C LEU A 32 -3.71 2.93 2.66
N GLU A 33 -4.77 3.27 3.35
CA GLU A 33 -5.60 2.35 4.11
C GLU A 33 -7.00 2.27 3.48
N PRO A 34 -7.22 1.37 2.52
CA PRO A 34 -8.50 1.30 1.82
C PRO A 34 -9.65 0.82 2.71
N LEU A 35 -9.35 0.20 3.86
CA LEU A 35 -10.33 -0.25 4.86
C LEU A 35 -9.69 -0.36 6.25
N HIS A 36 -10.53 -0.27 7.27
CA HIS A 36 -10.10 -0.47 8.66
C HIS A 36 -10.29 -1.91 9.17
N ALA A 37 -11.17 -2.68 8.55
CA ALA A 37 -11.46 -4.06 8.95
C ALA A 37 -10.24 -4.98 8.83
N CYS A 38 -10.10 -5.90 9.78
CA CYS A 38 -9.11 -6.97 9.78
C CYS A 38 -9.77 -8.29 10.17
N ASN A 39 -9.24 -9.39 9.67
CA ASN A 39 -9.67 -10.74 10.02
C ASN A 39 -8.93 -11.31 11.25
N LEU A 40 -8.01 -10.55 11.85
CA LEU A 40 -7.25 -10.91 13.05
C LEU A 40 -7.41 -9.83 14.13
N THR A 41 -7.27 -10.27 15.38
CA THR A 41 -7.24 -9.42 16.58
C THR A 41 -5.90 -9.61 17.29
N CYS A 42 -4.81 -9.15 16.66
CA CYS A 42 -3.46 -9.33 17.19
C CYS A 42 -3.27 -8.56 18.50
N THR A 43 -2.62 -9.20 19.48
CA THR A 43 -2.22 -8.54 20.72
C THR A 43 -1.23 -7.40 20.40
N GLY A 44 -1.52 -6.20 20.89
CA GLY A 44 -0.70 -5.01 20.64
C GLY A 44 -0.98 -4.29 19.31
N CYS A 45 -1.94 -4.76 18.51
CA CYS A 45 -2.41 -4.01 17.35
C CYS A 45 -3.24 -2.80 17.79
N GLY A 46 -2.66 -1.59 17.69
CA GLY A 46 -3.34 -0.33 18.04
C GLY A 46 -4.61 -0.06 17.23
N ARG A 47 -4.64 -0.51 15.98
CA ARG A 47 -5.73 -0.23 15.03
C ARG A 47 -7.09 -0.73 15.48
N ILE A 48 -7.18 -1.92 16.08
CA ILE A 48 -8.46 -2.47 16.54
C ILE A 48 -9.09 -1.60 17.62
N ARG A 49 -8.26 -0.97 18.47
CA ARG A 49 -8.72 -0.06 19.52
C ARG A 49 -9.07 1.31 18.99
N GLU A 50 -8.24 1.86 18.12
CA GLU A 50 -8.38 3.22 17.57
C GLU A 50 -9.54 3.33 16.58
N TYR A 51 -9.78 2.29 15.77
CA TYR A 51 -10.79 2.27 14.71
C TYR A 51 -12.06 1.46 15.04
N ALA A 52 -12.32 1.18 16.31
CA ALA A 52 -13.49 0.39 16.72
C ALA A 52 -14.82 0.96 16.17
N GLN A 53 -14.95 2.28 16.09
CA GLN A 53 -16.14 2.95 15.58
C GLN A 53 -16.21 2.97 14.05
N THR A 54 -15.07 3.00 13.38
CA THR A 54 -14.95 3.11 11.91
C THR A 54 -14.54 1.80 11.24
N ILE A 55 -14.58 0.69 11.97
CA ILE A 55 -14.10 -0.63 11.52
C ILE A 55 -14.76 -1.10 10.22
N LYS A 56 -15.99 -0.65 9.95
CA LYS A 56 -16.75 -1.00 8.75
C LYS A 56 -16.52 -0.04 7.58
N GLU A 57 -15.81 1.06 7.82
CA GLU A 57 -15.55 2.04 6.79
C GLU A 57 -14.52 1.53 5.79
N LYS A 58 -14.74 1.88 4.55
CA LYS A 58 -13.85 1.59 3.44
C LYS A 58 -13.94 2.68 2.39
N LEU A 59 -12.83 2.97 1.75
CA LEU A 59 -12.77 3.85 0.59
C LEU A 59 -13.16 3.08 -0.68
N SER A 60 -13.75 3.78 -1.64
CA SER A 60 -13.89 3.25 -2.99
C SER A 60 -12.53 3.20 -3.70
N VAL A 61 -12.43 2.42 -4.76
CA VAL A 61 -11.21 2.38 -5.60
C VAL A 61 -10.88 3.77 -6.15
N GLN A 62 -11.91 4.55 -6.53
CA GLN A 62 -11.69 5.88 -7.10
C GLN A 62 -11.12 6.84 -6.06
N GLU A 63 -11.69 6.91 -4.85
CA GLU A 63 -11.15 7.73 -3.76
C GLU A 63 -9.70 7.38 -3.43
N CYS A 64 -9.37 6.08 -3.39
CA CYS A 64 -7.99 5.63 -3.20
C CYS A 64 -7.06 6.12 -4.31
N LEU A 65 -7.51 6.05 -5.57
CA LEU A 65 -6.69 6.46 -6.72
C LEU A 65 -6.54 7.98 -6.81
N ASP A 66 -7.57 8.74 -6.45
CA ASP A 66 -7.52 10.20 -6.39
C ASP A 66 -6.53 10.65 -5.32
N ALA A 67 -6.55 10.02 -4.14
CA ALA A 67 -5.57 10.27 -3.08
C ALA A 67 -4.13 9.94 -3.51
N VAL A 68 -3.93 8.87 -4.29
CA VAL A 68 -2.60 8.53 -4.87
C VAL A 68 -2.12 9.60 -5.85
N ASP A 69 -3.03 10.13 -6.67
CA ASP A 69 -2.72 11.19 -7.63
C ASP A 69 -2.39 12.51 -6.92
N GLU A 70 -3.18 12.88 -5.93
CA GLU A 70 -2.97 14.09 -5.11
C GLU A 70 -1.65 14.04 -4.34
N CYS A 71 -1.38 12.93 -3.65
CA CYS A 71 -0.15 12.77 -2.87
C CYS A 71 1.10 12.79 -3.74
N GLY A 72 1.06 12.19 -4.92
CA GLY A 72 2.18 12.17 -5.87
C GLY A 72 3.39 11.34 -5.44
N ALA A 73 3.39 10.68 -4.28
CA ALA A 73 4.50 9.85 -3.80
C ALA A 73 4.86 8.74 -4.80
N PRO A 74 6.14 8.38 -4.95
CA PRO A 74 6.59 7.31 -5.86
C PRO A 74 6.28 5.91 -5.35
N ILE A 75 6.05 5.76 -4.05
CA ILE A 75 5.74 4.50 -3.39
C ILE A 75 4.39 4.63 -2.67
N VAL A 76 3.55 3.60 -2.83
CA VAL A 76 2.29 3.46 -2.09
C VAL A 76 2.38 2.20 -1.23
N SER A 77 2.30 2.38 0.08
CA SER A 77 2.17 1.30 1.05
C SER A 77 0.69 1.04 1.31
N LEU A 78 0.19 -0.07 0.78
CA LEU A 78 -1.17 -0.52 1.05
C LEU A 78 -1.18 -1.25 2.40
N CYS A 79 -1.85 -0.68 3.36
CA CYS A 79 -1.97 -1.17 4.72
C CYS A 79 -3.42 -1.00 5.22
N GLY A 80 -3.62 -0.77 6.48
CA GLY A 80 -4.94 -0.67 7.10
C GLY A 80 -5.18 -1.81 8.07
N GLY A 81 -6.38 -2.35 8.14
CA GLY A 81 -6.65 -3.60 8.84
C GLY A 81 -5.95 -4.76 8.14
N GLU A 82 -6.65 -5.42 7.24
CA GLU A 82 -6.06 -6.41 6.33
C GLU A 82 -6.43 -6.06 4.89
N PRO A 83 -5.52 -5.53 4.08
CA PRO A 83 -5.85 -5.09 2.73
C PRO A 83 -6.30 -6.22 1.80
N MET A 84 -5.93 -7.47 2.08
CA MET A 84 -6.36 -8.61 1.28
C MET A 84 -7.85 -8.98 1.45
N ILE A 85 -8.55 -8.42 2.45
CA ILE A 85 -10.01 -8.56 2.53
C ILE A 85 -10.75 -7.41 1.84
N TYR A 86 -10.05 -6.39 1.36
CA TYR A 86 -10.65 -5.34 0.53
C TYR A 86 -11.18 -5.95 -0.78
N PRO A 87 -12.49 -5.83 -1.07
CA PRO A 87 -13.10 -6.56 -2.20
C PRO A 87 -12.41 -6.31 -3.54
N ASP A 88 -12.06 -5.07 -3.80
CA ASP A 88 -11.50 -4.62 -5.07
C ASP A 88 -9.97 -4.45 -5.05
N ILE A 89 -9.24 -5.18 -4.18
CA ILE A 89 -7.78 -5.03 -4.04
C ILE A 89 -7.03 -5.20 -5.37
N GLY A 90 -7.45 -6.16 -6.19
CA GLY A 90 -6.83 -6.38 -7.50
C GLY A 90 -7.04 -5.21 -8.46
N LYS A 91 -8.22 -4.56 -8.43
CA LYS A 91 -8.49 -3.34 -9.22
C LYS A 91 -7.64 -2.18 -8.72
N LEU A 92 -7.58 -1.99 -7.40
CA LEU A 92 -6.79 -0.94 -6.77
C LEU A 92 -5.31 -1.06 -7.13
N VAL A 93 -4.73 -2.24 -6.93
CA VAL A 93 -3.32 -2.52 -7.28
C VAL A 93 -3.04 -2.23 -8.76
N ARG A 94 -3.90 -2.70 -9.67
CA ARG A 94 -3.75 -2.40 -11.10
C ARG A 94 -3.84 -0.91 -11.40
N GLY A 95 -4.75 -0.19 -10.73
CA GLY A 95 -4.92 1.25 -10.88
C GLY A 95 -3.67 2.03 -10.46
N ILE A 96 -3.06 1.65 -9.34
CA ILE A 96 -1.83 2.26 -8.83
C ILE A 96 -0.63 1.94 -9.75
N LEU A 97 -0.51 0.69 -10.22
CA LEU A 97 0.57 0.30 -11.14
C LEU A 97 0.50 1.04 -12.49
N ARG A 98 -0.71 1.31 -13.02
CA ARG A 98 -0.90 2.13 -14.23
C ARG A 98 -0.35 3.56 -14.07
N ARG A 99 -0.35 4.09 -12.85
CA ARG A 99 0.24 5.37 -12.46
C ARG A 99 1.75 5.32 -12.27
N ARG A 100 2.37 4.19 -12.64
CA ARG A 100 3.82 3.94 -12.53
C ARG A 100 4.35 4.06 -11.09
N LYS A 101 3.51 3.89 -10.09
CA LYS A 101 3.91 3.85 -8.68
C LYS A 101 4.45 2.47 -8.31
N ASN A 102 5.30 2.42 -7.28
CA ASN A 102 5.69 1.17 -6.65
C ASN A 102 4.73 0.87 -5.50
N ILE A 103 4.43 -0.40 -5.27
CA ILE A 103 3.48 -0.83 -4.24
C ILE A 103 4.17 -1.76 -3.25
N TYR A 104 3.97 -1.46 -1.98
CA TYR A 104 4.16 -2.36 -0.85
C TYR A 104 2.79 -2.77 -0.30
N LEU A 105 2.45 -4.04 -0.42
CA LEU A 105 1.24 -4.60 0.18
C LEU A 105 1.62 -5.25 1.50
N CYS A 106 1.20 -4.63 2.62
CA CYS A 106 1.41 -5.14 3.98
C CYS A 106 0.22 -6.03 4.35
N THR A 107 0.43 -7.33 4.46
CA THR A 107 -0.64 -8.31 4.72
C THR A 107 -0.22 -9.32 5.79
N ASN A 108 -1.20 -9.82 6.56
CA ASN A 108 -0.98 -10.94 7.48
C ASN A 108 -0.81 -12.29 6.76
N GLY A 109 -0.97 -12.34 5.45
CA GLY A 109 -0.69 -13.49 4.61
C GLY A 109 -1.81 -14.53 4.49
N MET A 110 -2.86 -14.47 5.32
CA MET A 110 -3.89 -15.52 5.36
C MET A 110 -4.68 -15.67 4.06
N PHE A 111 -4.79 -14.63 3.26
CA PHE A 111 -5.55 -14.64 2.02
C PHE A 111 -4.68 -14.69 0.75
N ILE A 112 -3.36 -14.82 0.87
CA ILE A 112 -2.45 -14.81 -0.28
C ILE A 112 -2.83 -15.90 -1.28
N GLN A 113 -2.93 -17.15 -0.85
CA GLN A 113 -3.26 -18.27 -1.75
C GLN A 113 -4.59 -18.05 -2.47
N LYS A 114 -5.58 -17.54 -1.77
CA LYS A 114 -6.93 -17.32 -2.32
C LYS A 114 -6.97 -16.20 -3.35
N ARG A 115 -6.14 -15.17 -3.19
CA ARG A 115 -6.22 -13.93 -3.99
C ARG A 115 -5.01 -13.67 -4.88
N LEU A 116 -3.98 -14.52 -4.86
CA LEU A 116 -2.77 -14.33 -5.63
C LEU A 116 -3.03 -14.16 -7.14
N HIS A 117 -4.06 -14.83 -7.64
CA HIS A 117 -4.46 -14.77 -9.05
C HIS A 117 -4.91 -13.37 -9.52
N GLU A 118 -5.26 -12.47 -8.61
CA GLU A 118 -5.64 -11.09 -8.93
C GLU A 118 -4.44 -10.20 -9.25
N PHE A 119 -3.23 -10.63 -8.90
CA PHE A 119 -2.00 -9.86 -9.05
C PHE A 119 -1.13 -10.41 -10.17
N ARG A 120 -0.61 -9.52 -11.01
CA ARG A 120 0.36 -9.91 -12.04
C ARG A 120 1.78 -9.68 -11.52
N PRO A 121 2.73 -10.61 -11.75
CA PRO A 121 4.12 -10.40 -11.41
C PRO A 121 4.67 -9.12 -12.06
N THR A 122 5.30 -8.27 -11.26
CA THR A 122 5.94 -7.05 -11.74
C THR A 122 7.00 -6.60 -10.73
N SER A 123 8.06 -5.97 -11.21
CA SER A 123 9.12 -5.43 -10.36
C SER A 123 8.68 -4.24 -9.49
N ARG A 124 7.45 -3.73 -9.69
CA ARG A 124 6.89 -2.60 -8.95
C ARG A 124 5.93 -3.01 -7.84
N PHE A 125 5.70 -4.28 -7.65
CA PHE A 125 4.78 -4.79 -6.64
C PHE A 125 5.51 -5.77 -5.72
N SER A 126 5.46 -5.50 -4.43
CA SER A 126 6.04 -6.35 -3.38
C SER A 126 5.02 -6.59 -2.28
N MET A 127 4.97 -7.80 -1.78
CA MET A 127 4.20 -8.16 -0.59
C MET A 127 5.12 -8.22 0.62
N ASN A 128 4.72 -7.61 1.70
CA ASN A 128 5.41 -7.68 2.99
C ASN A 128 4.48 -8.33 4.01
N MET A 129 4.98 -9.39 4.64
CA MET A 129 4.29 -10.08 5.72
C MET A 129 5.07 -9.81 7.01
N PRO A 130 4.66 -8.84 7.82
CA PRO A 130 5.24 -8.66 9.14
C PRO A 130 4.94 -9.90 9.99
N PHE A 131 5.87 -10.27 10.88
CA PHE A 131 5.63 -11.33 11.84
C PHE A 131 4.42 -10.99 12.69
N VAL A 132 3.36 -11.78 12.55
CA VAL A 132 2.18 -11.70 13.40
C VAL A 132 2.47 -12.55 14.64
N GLN A 133 2.71 -11.91 15.78
CA GLN A 133 2.69 -12.61 17.08
C GLN A 133 1.23 -12.94 17.39
N ARG A 134 0.96 -14.24 17.51
CA ARG A 134 -0.32 -14.76 18.00
C ARG A 134 -0.46 -14.56 19.50
#